data_aca8de2e45d3d23b237152e4fde376b4
#
_entry.id   aca8de2e45d3d23b237152e4fde376b4
#
_cell.length_a   1.000
_cell.length_b   1.000
_cell.length_c   1.000
_cell.angle_alpha   90.00
_cell.angle_beta   90.00
_cell.angle_gamma   90.00
#
_symmetry.space_group_name_H-M   'P 1'
#
loop_
_entity.id
_entity.type
_entity.pdbx_description
1 polymer ?
#
loop_
_entity_poly.entity_id
_entity_poly.type
_entity_poly.pdbx_seq_one_letter_code
_entity_poly.pdbx_strand_id
1 'polypeptide(L)'
;MKNISWDDIRLLVALSEHGSLLDAGRALGLATTTVSRRIASLEQGLGAHLVHRTYGGTLLTDAGRRLVGAATPVALQFEALIRAALGSDQALEGLIKLTLVEGLAPLAVQAIQTFRLQHPKVSFELDSANRPLDMSKGEADIALRTVRPASQGLVLRQVGTIHFGVYGARAQFGTRAVAQGNELLSRCDAVVLGGELQGLKESRWLAARARAVVLQTQTLSSLMAAVASGVGIGVIPDELAAGDASLCRLGTCTAVPRKALWLVMNRRAAQTARVRAFAQHMAQTLQDFVR
;
A
#
# COMPACT_ATOMS: atom_id res chain seq x y z
N MET A 1 -15.81 18.39 31.30
CA MET A 1 -15.12 17.43 30.45
C MET A 1 -14.15 16.68 31.34
N LYS A 2 -14.35 15.37 31.55
CA LYS A 2 -13.40 14.54 32.29
C LYS A 2 -12.07 14.51 31.55
N ASN A 3 -10.98 14.45 32.29
CA ASN A 3 -9.59 14.63 31.88
C ASN A 3 -9.18 13.55 30.83
N ILE A 4 -9.43 13.82 29.54
CA ILE A 4 -8.99 12.97 28.43
C ILE A 4 -7.58 13.42 28.07
N SER A 5 -6.60 12.52 28.25
CA SER A 5 -5.21 12.80 27.92
C SER A 5 -4.91 12.44 26.45
N TRP A 6 -4.09 13.26 25.82
CA TRP A 6 -3.53 12.91 24.51
C TRP A 6 -2.77 11.57 24.53
N ASP A 7 -2.07 11.27 25.59
CA ASP A 7 -1.37 9.99 25.76
C ASP A 7 -2.30 8.77 25.76
N ASP A 8 -3.56 8.91 26.19
CA ASP A 8 -4.52 7.82 26.16
C ASP A 8 -5.06 7.60 24.74
N ILE A 9 -5.25 8.69 23.98
CA ILE A 9 -5.62 8.64 22.56
C ILE A 9 -4.47 8.02 21.74
N ARG A 10 -3.23 8.44 21.98
CA ARG A 10 -2.03 7.88 21.35
C ARG A 10 -1.88 6.37 21.60
N LEU A 11 -2.30 5.91 22.77
CA LEU A 11 -2.32 4.50 23.15
C LEU A 11 -3.32 3.70 22.31
N LEU A 12 -4.51 4.30 22.01
CA LEU A 12 -5.51 3.70 21.12
C LEU A 12 -5.01 3.64 19.67
N VAL A 13 -4.29 4.68 19.20
CA VAL A 13 -3.64 4.67 17.88
C VAL A 13 -2.62 3.54 17.79
N ALA A 14 -1.71 3.40 18.77
CA ALA A 14 -0.74 2.32 18.80
C ALA A 14 -1.41 0.94 18.85
N LEU A 15 -2.52 0.79 19.56
CA LEU A 15 -3.28 -0.46 19.56
C LEU A 15 -3.84 -0.80 18.18
N SER A 16 -4.30 0.19 17.42
CA SER A 16 -4.79 -0.02 16.06
C SER A 16 -3.70 -0.48 15.08
N GLU A 17 -2.47 -0.04 15.30
CA GLU A 17 -1.32 -0.37 14.45
C GLU A 17 -0.75 -1.76 14.75
N HIS A 18 -0.76 -2.16 16.04
CA HIS A 18 -0.11 -3.39 16.51
C HIS A 18 -1.07 -4.56 16.78
N GLY A 19 -2.38 -4.32 16.80
CA GLY A 19 -3.42 -5.35 16.92
C GLY A 19 -3.55 -6.03 18.28
N SER A 20 -2.61 -5.79 19.22
CA SER A 20 -2.67 -6.35 20.58
C SER A 20 -2.24 -5.35 21.65
N LEU A 21 -2.83 -5.50 22.88
CA LEU A 21 -2.44 -4.68 24.04
C LEU A 21 -0.97 -4.89 24.45
N LEU A 22 -0.45 -6.09 24.20
CA LEU A 22 0.94 -6.42 24.52
C LEU A 22 1.91 -5.69 23.59
N ASP A 23 1.65 -5.73 22.29
CA ASP A 23 2.56 -5.14 21.30
C ASP A 23 2.45 -3.61 21.29
N ALA A 24 1.24 -3.05 21.48
CA ALA A 24 1.05 -1.63 21.73
C ALA A 24 1.79 -1.15 22.97
N GLY A 25 1.76 -1.96 24.06
CA GLY A 25 2.52 -1.68 25.28
C GLY A 25 4.03 -1.67 25.03
N ARG A 26 4.55 -2.68 24.33
CA ARG A 26 5.98 -2.75 23.95
C ARG A 26 6.42 -1.55 23.12
N ALA A 27 5.61 -1.14 22.15
CA ALA A 27 5.89 0.01 21.29
C ALA A 27 5.98 1.33 22.07
N LEU A 28 5.21 1.46 23.17
CA LEU A 28 5.17 2.66 23.99
C LEU A 28 5.96 2.56 25.32
N GLY A 29 6.66 1.44 25.56
CA GLY A 29 7.41 1.22 26.80
C GLY A 29 6.52 1.05 28.04
N LEU A 30 5.28 0.53 27.87
CA LEU A 30 4.29 0.38 28.94
C LEU A 30 3.97 -1.10 29.20
N ALA A 31 3.69 -1.43 30.46
CA ALA A 31 3.17 -2.74 30.81
C ALA A 31 1.73 -2.94 30.26
N THR A 32 1.39 -4.15 29.82
CA THR A 32 0.06 -4.48 29.26
C THR A 32 -1.10 -4.14 30.21
N THR A 33 -0.91 -4.31 31.50
CA THR A 33 -1.88 -3.93 32.55
C THR A 33 -2.12 -2.43 32.58
N THR A 34 -1.08 -1.62 32.41
CA THR A 34 -1.17 -0.16 32.31
C THR A 34 -1.93 0.25 31.05
N VAL A 35 -1.62 -0.35 29.90
CA VAL A 35 -2.33 -0.12 28.64
C VAL A 35 -3.83 -0.41 28.80
N SER A 36 -4.17 -1.59 29.31
CA SER A 36 -5.57 -1.98 29.55
C SER A 36 -6.33 -1.02 30.46
N ARG A 37 -5.71 -0.59 31.57
CA ARG A 37 -6.30 0.35 32.54
C ARG A 37 -6.52 1.74 31.91
N ARG A 38 -5.56 2.23 31.13
CA ARG A 38 -5.64 3.55 30.48
C ARG A 38 -6.70 3.58 29.39
N ILE A 39 -6.84 2.51 28.59
CA ILE A 39 -7.92 2.39 27.59
C ILE A 39 -9.29 2.37 28.32
N ALA A 40 -9.45 1.59 29.37
CA ALA A 40 -10.70 1.57 30.15
C ALA A 40 -11.03 2.95 30.74
N SER A 41 -10.04 3.71 31.21
CA SER A 41 -10.22 5.08 31.69
C SER A 41 -10.65 6.03 30.58
N LEU A 42 -10.08 5.89 29.36
CA LEU A 42 -10.45 6.67 28.19
C LEU A 42 -11.90 6.36 27.77
N GLU A 43 -12.30 5.09 27.72
CA GLU A 43 -13.67 4.67 27.44
C GLU A 43 -14.67 5.24 28.44
N GLN A 44 -14.34 5.19 29.74
CA GLN A 44 -15.15 5.79 30.80
C GLN A 44 -15.24 7.32 30.65
N GLY A 45 -14.14 7.99 30.28
CA GLY A 45 -14.09 9.42 30.07
C GLY A 45 -14.97 9.88 28.89
N LEU A 46 -15.02 9.08 27.82
CA LEU A 46 -15.78 9.32 26.60
C LEU A 46 -17.22 8.82 26.67
N GLY A 47 -17.54 7.92 27.61
CA GLY A 47 -18.84 7.27 27.70
C GLY A 47 -19.12 6.30 26.53
N ALA A 48 -18.07 5.77 25.88
CA ALA A 48 -18.17 4.89 24.72
C ALA A 48 -17.09 3.77 24.78
N HIS A 49 -17.47 2.57 24.35
CA HIS A 49 -16.51 1.50 24.16
C HIS A 49 -15.72 1.72 22.88
N LEU A 50 -14.41 1.68 22.96
CA LEU A 50 -13.48 1.89 21.85
C LEU A 50 -12.88 0.60 21.34
N VAL A 51 -12.86 -0.43 22.18
CA VAL A 51 -12.26 -1.73 21.87
C VAL A 51 -13.18 -2.89 22.22
N HIS A 52 -13.08 -3.97 21.42
CA HIS A 52 -13.64 -5.29 21.73
C HIS A 52 -12.51 -6.27 21.98
N ARG A 53 -12.57 -7.02 23.07
CA ARG A 53 -11.66 -8.15 23.34
C ARG A 53 -12.22 -9.39 22.66
N THR A 54 -11.39 -10.05 21.86
CA THR A 54 -11.70 -11.31 21.19
C THR A 54 -10.66 -12.37 21.54
N TYR A 55 -10.94 -13.64 21.25
CA TYR A 55 -9.98 -14.73 21.40
C TYR A 55 -8.68 -14.53 20.58
N GLY A 56 -8.77 -13.77 19.48
CA GLY A 56 -7.64 -13.48 18.57
C GLY A 56 -6.94 -12.14 18.81
N GLY A 57 -7.29 -11.39 19.88
CA GLY A 57 -6.69 -10.07 20.16
C GLY A 57 -7.70 -9.00 20.50
N THR A 58 -7.33 -7.74 20.28
CA THR A 58 -8.18 -6.58 20.57
C THR A 58 -8.54 -5.86 19.28
N LEU A 59 -9.82 -5.72 18.99
CA LEU A 59 -10.35 -5.04 17.80
C LEU A 59 -10.97 -3.69 18.19
N LEU A 60 -10.85 -2.69 17.32
CA LEU A 60 -11.52 -1.40 17.51
C LEU A 60 -13.03 -1.52 17.21
N THR A 61 -13.84 -0.82 18.00
CA THR A 61 -15.25 -0.55 17.70
C THR A 61 -15.36 0.51 16.59
N ASP A 62 -16.57 0.79 16.09
CA ASP A 62 -16.81 1.91 15.16
C ASP A 62 -16.43 3.27 15.79
N ALA A 63 -16.68 3.44 17.10
CA ALA A 63 -16.28 4.63 17.83
C ALA A 63 -14.75 4.71 17.92
N GLY A 64 -14.08 3.58 18.20
CA GLY A 64 -12.62 3.48 18.20
C GLY A 64 -12.00 3.83 16.86
N ARG A 65 -12.53 3.28 15.76
CA ARG A 65 -12.06 3.58 14.39
C ARG A 65 -12.20 5.07 14.05
N ARG A 66 -13.34 5.69 14.36
CA ARG A 66 -13.54 7.13 14.14
C ARG A 66 -12.55 7.97 14.96
N LEU A 67 -12.33 7.62 16.22
CA LEU A 67 -11.40 8.35 17.07
C LEU A 67 -9.95 8.21 16.57
N VAL A 68 -9.51 7.00 16.20
CA VAL A 68 -8.18 6.77 15.61
C VAL A 68 -8.01 7.55 14.31
N GLY A 69 -9.00 7.50 13.40
CA GLY A 69 -8.94 8.25 12.14
C GLY A 69 -8.81 9.76 12.34
N ALA A 70 -9.49 10.32 13.34
CA ALA A 70 -9.37 11.74 13.70
C ALA A 70 -8.04 12.07 14.43
N ALA A 71 -7.51 11.14 15.23
CA ALA A 71 -6.32 11.34 16.03
C ALA A 71 -5.01 11.18 15.25
N THR A 72 -5.00 10.31 14.24
CA THR A 72 -3.78 10.02 13.45
C THR A 72 -3.16 11.30 12.82
N PRO A 73 -3.92 12.20 12.16
CA PRO A 73 -3.35 13.45 11.66
C PRO A 73 -2.78 14.35 12.77
N VAL A 74 -3.42 14.38 13.95
CA VAL A 74 -2.96 15.16 15.10
C VAL A 74 -1.66 14.59 15.67
N ALA A 75 -1.53 13.26 15.74
CA ALA A 75 -0.30 12.58 16.16
C ALA A 75 0.89 12.98 15.26
N LEU A 76 0.68 12.97 13.95
CA LEU A 76 1.69 13.38 12.97
C LEU A 76 2.10 14.84 13.11
N GLN A 77 1.13 15.74 13.35
CA GLN A 77 1.40 17.16 13.61
C GLN A 77 2.17 17.36 14.92
N PHE A 78 1.82 16.64 15.98
CA PHE A 78 2.51 16.70 17.26
C PHE A 78 3.96 16.23 17.17
N GLU A 79 4.22 15.13 16.46
CA GLU A 79 5.58 14.68 16.18
C GLU A 79 6.38 15.70 15.35
N ALA A 80 5.74 16.36 14.39
CA ALA A 80 6.37 17.43 13.61
C ALA A 80 6.74 18.63 14.49
N LEU A 81 5.87 19.02 15.42
CA LEU A 81 6.14 20.10 16.39
C LEU A 81 7.32 19.75 17.31
N ILE A 82 7.39 18.51 17.83
CA ILE A 82 8.51 18.08 18.67
C ILE A 82 9.81 18.09 17.86
N ARG A 83 9.80 17.60 16.62
CA ARG A 83 10.98 17.64 15.74
C ARG A 83 11.44 19.08 15.51
N ALA A 84 10.53 20.00 15.24
CA ALA A 84 10.83 21.42 15.05
C ALA A 84 11.40 22.05 16.33
N ALA A 85 10.84 21.76 17.50
CA ALA A 85 11.26 22.30 18.78
C ALA A 85 12.63 21.81 19.25
N LEU A 86 12.98 20.55 18.94
CA LEU A 86 14.25 19.96 19.33
C LEU A 86 15.43 20.38 18.42
N GLY A 87 15.17 21.21 17.40
CA GLY A 87 16.22 21.64 16.44
C GLY A 87 16.83 20.48 15.67
N SER A 88 16.26 19.28 15.76
CA SER A 88 16.67 18.10 15.01
C SER A 88 16.08 18.07 13.59
N ASP A 89 15.72 19.25 13.07
CA ASP A 89 15.57 19.50 11.65
C ASP A 89 16.98 19.51 11.01
N GLN A 90 17.67 18.35 11.03
CA GLN A 90 18.54 18.04 9.92
C GLN A 90 17.60 18.03 8.72
N ALA A 91 17.49 19.20 8.07
CA ALA A 91 16.66 19.39 6.91
C ALA A 91 16.95 18.21 5.97
N LEU A 92 15.95 17.32 5.82
CA LEU A 92 16.16 16.16 4.97
C LEU A 92 16.44 16.71 3.59
N GLU A 93 17.64 16.41 3.07
CA GLU A 93 18.09 16.92 1.77
C GLU A 93 18.86 15.84 1.00
N GLY A 94 18.93 16.03 -0.32
CA GLY A 94 19.67 15.16 -1.23
C GLY A 94 18.77 14.17 -1.97
N LEU A 95 19.40 13.32 -2.77
CA LEU A 95 18.74 12.40 -3.70
C LEU A 95 18.30 11.10 -3.01
N ILE A 96 17.08 10.64 -3.31
CA ILE A 96 16.58 9.29 -3.02
C ILE A 96 16.36 8.57 -4.36
N LYS A 97 17.00 7.41 -4.53
CA LYS A 97 16.83 6.55 -5.70
C LYS A 97 15.77 5.51 -5.42
N LEU A 98 14.67 5.57 -6.15
CA LEU A 98 13.51 4.69 -6.02
C LEU A 98 13.37 3.81 -7.26
N THR A 99 13.23 2.51 -7.07
CA THR A 99 12.89 1.60 -8.16
C THR A 99 11.61 0.83 -7.86
N LEU A 100 10.82 0.57 -8.89
CA LEU A 100 9.54 -0.12 -8.73
C LEU A 100 9.12 -0.85 -10.01
N VAL A 101 8.11 -1.70 -9.87
CA VAL A 101 7.39 -2.25 -11.03
C VAL A 101 6.57 -1.11 -11.66
N GLU A 102 6.64 -0.96 -12.98
CA GLU A 102 6.08 0.19 -13.73
C GLU A 102 4.64 0.53 -13.31
N GLY A 103 3.76 -0.45 -13.20
CA GLY A 103 2.37 -0.22 -12.79
C GLY A 103 2.18 0.39 -11.39
N LEU A 104 3.21 0.43 -10.54
CA LEU A 104 3.15 1.06 -9.22
C LEU A 104 3.62 2.53 -9.22
N ALA A 105 4.04 3.05 -10.39
CA ALA A 105 4.54 4.42 -10.51
C ALA A 105 3.54 5.49 -10.03
N PRO A 106 2.23 5.42 -10.35
CA PRO A 106 1.27 6.40 -9.86
C PRO A 106 1.23 6.51 -8.34
N LEU A 107 1.30 5.37 -7.63
CA LEU A 107 1.30 5.32 -6.16
C LEU A 107 2.57 5.94 -5.56
N ALA A 108 3.72 5.66 -6.17
CA ALA A 108 4.99 6.23 -5.75
C ALA A 108 5.06 7.74 -5.97
N VAL A 109 4.55 8.23 -7.12
CA VAL A 109 4.52 9.66 -7.44
C VAL A 109 3.66 10.43 -6.47
N GLN A 110 2.52 9.89 -6.04
CA GLN A 110 1.68 10.51 -5.01
C GLN A 110 2.41 10.61 -3.66
N ALA A 111 3.10 9.55 -3.24
CA ALA A 111 3.91 9.60 -2.01
C ALA A 111 5.06 10.61 -2.13
N ILE A 112 5.71 10.71 -3.28
CA ILE A 112 6.76 11.70 -3.56
C ILE A 112 6.20 13.12 -3.47
N GLN A 113 5.04 13.37 -4.09
CA GLN A 113 4.39 14.68 -4.07
C GLN A 113 4.14 15.16 -2.65
N THR A 114 3.46 14.36 -1.84
CA THR A 114 3.09 14.72 -0.47
C THR A 114 4.32 14.85 0.45
N PHE A 115 5.33 14.01 0.26
CA PHE A 115 6.59 14.11 1.00
C PHE A 115 7.37 15.39 0.67
N ARG A 116 7.45 15.77 -0.59
CA ARG A 116 8.17 16.98 -1.03
C ARG A 116 7.55 18.28 -0.55
N LEU A 117 6.25 18.31 -0.27
CA LEU A 117 5.61 19.48 0.36
C LEU A 117 6.21 19.75 1.75
N GLN A 118 6.62 18.73 2.49
CA GLN A 118 7.22 18.85 3.81
C GLN A 118 8.76 18.93 3.75
N HIS A 119 9.38 18.36 2.71
CA HIS A 119 10.82 18.23 2.55
C HIS A 119 11.27 18.67 1.14
N PRO A 120 11.20 19.97 0.79
CA PRO A 120 11.42 20.48 -0.57
C PRO A 120 12.84 20.28 -1.07
N LYS A 121 13.83 20.11 -0.18
CA LYS A 121 15.24 19.88 -0.52
C LYS A 121 15.54 18.40 -0.88
N VAL A 122 14.56 17.50 -0.74
CA VAL A 122 14.71 16.11 -1.19
C VAL A 122 14.33 16.01 -2.66
N SER A 123 15.22 15.40 -3.44
CA SER A 123 15.01 15.06 -4.84
C SER A 123 14.90 13.55 -5.02
N PHE A 124 14.29 13.13 -6.12
CA PHE A 124 14.02 11.72 -6.39
C PHE A 124 14.48 11.35 -7.80
N GLU A 125 15.05 10.16 -7.92
CA GLU A 125 15.28 9.45 -9.17
C GLU A 125 14.37 8.22 -9.14
N LEU A 126 13.44 8.12 -10.10
CA LEU A 126 12.47 7.04 -10.17
C LEU A 126 12.77 6.15 -11.38
N ASP A 127 13.19 4.92 -11.14
CA ASP A 127 13.34 3.89 -12.17
C ASP A 127 12.16 2.91 -12.09
N SER A 128 11.32 2.93 -13.13
CA SER A 128 10.16 2.04 -13.25
C SER A 128 10.38 0.89 -14.25
N ALA A 129 11.63 0.58 -14.57
CA ALA A 129 11.95 -0.56 -15.43
C ALA A 129 11.64 -1.90 -14.73
N ASN A 130 11.07 -2.84 -15.49
CA ASN A 130 10.77 -4.19 -14.99
C ASN A 130 12.02 -5.07 -14.82
N ARG A 131 13.22 -4.53 -15.08
CA ARG A 131 14.48 -5.25 -14.93
C ARG A 131 14.83 -5.49 -13.45
N PRO A 132 15.44 -6.63 -13.13
CA PRO A 132 16.01 -6.84 -11.81
C PRO A 132 17.15 -5.84 -11.55
N LEU A 133 17.01 -5.01 -10.51
CA LEU A 133 18.09 -4.17 -10.01
C LEU A 133 18.74 -4.83 -8.79
N ASP A 134 20.05 -4.77 -8.73
CA ASP A 134 20.79 -5.29 -7.59
C ASP A 134 20.84 -4.25 -6.47
N MET A 135 19.87 -4.34 -5.57
CA MET A 135 19.79 -3.48 -4.38
C MET A 135 21.04 -3.57 -3.51
N SER A 136 21.78 -4.68 -3.56
CA SER A 136 22.99 -4.86 -2.75
C SER A 136 24.16 -4.00 -3.26
N LYS A 137 24.18 -3.65 -4.53
CA LYS A 137 25.17 -2.77 -5.16
C LYS A 137 24.86 -1.28 -4.99
N GLY A 138 23.74 -0.93 -4.33
CA GLY A 138 23.35 0.47 -4.13
C GLY A 138 22.80 1.15 -5.39
N GLU A 139 22.32 0.38 -6.36
CA GLU A 139 21.69 0.91 -7.58
C GLU A 139 20.39 1.66 -7.25
N ALA A 140 19.73 1.31 -6.14
CA ALA A 140 18.61 2.06 -5.58
C ALA A 140 18.63 2.05 -4.04
N ASP A 141 18.03 3.08 -3.43
CA ASP A 141 17.86 3.20 -1.98
C ASP A 141 16.64 2.45 -1.50
N ILE A 142 15.54 2.58 -2.24
CA ILE A 142 14.23 2.00 -1.95
C ILE A 142 13.72 1.27 -3.20
N ALA A 143 13.11 0.11 -3.00
CA ALA A 143 12.36 -0.58 -4.04
C ALA A 143 10.94 -0.92 -3.58
N LEU A 144 9.96 -0.80 -4.49
CA LEU A 144 8.60 -1.26 -4.30
C LEU A 144 8.37 -2.48 -5.19
N ARG A 145 8.06 -3.63 -4.58
CA ARG A 145 8.01 -4.93 -5.27
C ARG A 145 6.78 -5.75 -4.89
N THR A 146 6.25 -6.52 -5.82
CA THR A 146 5.15 -7.48 -5.60
C THR A 146 5.65 -8.90 -5.30
N VAL A 147 6.96 -9.11 -5.31
CA VAL A 147 7.62 -10.37 -4.94
C VAL A 147 8.59 -10.09 -3.82
N ARG A 148 8.55 -10.92 -2.77
CA ARG A 148 9.50 -10.81 -1.66
C ARG A 148 10.90 -11.18 -2.14
N PRO A 149 11.90 -10.27 -2.06
CA PRO A 149 13.28 -10.61 -2.39
C PRO A 149 13.85 -11.66 -1.45
N ALA A 150 14.64 -12.57 -1.99
CA ALA A 150 15.33 -13.60 -1.21
C ALA A 150 16.73 -13.16 -0.73
N SER A 151 17.21 -11.98 -1.13
CA SER A 151 18.58 -11.52 -0.89
C SER A 151 18.83 -11.19 0.59
N GLN A 152 19.98 -11.63 1.11
CA GLN A 152 20.46 -11.22 2.44
C GLN A 152 20.90 -9.76 2.44
N GLY A 153 20.81 -9.08 3.58
CA GLY A 153 21.28 -7.69 3.71
C GLY A 153 20.25 -6.62 3.34
N LEU A 154 19.01 -7.00 3.04
CA LEU A 154 17.93 -6.08 2.78
C LEU A 154 17.02 -5.91 4.01
N VAL A 155 16.47 -4.71 4.17
CA VAL A 155 15.40 -4.41 5.11
C VAL A 155 14.09 -4.53 4.34
N LEU A 156 13.21 -5.43 4.76
CA LEU A 156 11.95 -5.73 4.10
C LEU A 156 10.78 -5.35 5.00
N ARG A 157 9.82 -4.62 4.45
CA ARG A 157 8.55 -4.30 5.11
C ARG A 157 7.40 -4.59 4.15
N GLN A 158 6.45 -5.42 4.57
CA GLN A 158 5.18 -5.53 3.85
C GLN A 158 4.36 -4.27 4.13
N VAL A 159 3.92 -3.58 3.07
CA VAL A 159 3.20 -2.31 3.15
C VAL A 159 1.76 -2.41 2.67
N GLY A 160 1.37 -3.58 2.16
CA GLY A 160 -0.01 -3.83 1.75
C GLY A 160 -0.17 -5.12 0.95
N THR A 161 -1.34 -5.26 0.34
CA THR A 161 -1.69 -6.39 -0.54
C THR A 161 -2.44 -5.83 -1.75
N ILE A 162 -2.01 -6.16 -2.95
CA ILE A 162 -2.65 -5.79 -4.22
C ILE A 162 -3.56 -6.92 -4.66
N HIS A 163 -4.78 -6.60 -5.06
CA HIS A 163 -5.77 -7.54 -5.57
C HIS A 163 -5.81 -7.49 -7.11
N PHE A 164 -6.19 -8.59 -7.75
CA PHE A 164 -6.20 -8.69 -9.20
C PHE A 164 -7.58 -9.11 -9.70
N GLY A 165 -8.15 -8.24 -10.53
CA GLY A 165 -9.40 -8.48 -11.25
C GLY A 165 -9.18 -8.66 -12.75
N VAL A 166 -10.18 -9.22 -13.42
CA VAL A 166 -10.32 -9.14 -14.88
C VAL A 166 -11.14 -7.91 -15.19
N TYR A 167 -10.64 -7.09 -16.10
CA TYR A 167 -11.26 -5.84 -16.49
C TYR A 167 -11.50 -5.78 -17.99
N GLY A 168 -12.51 -5.01 -18.40
CA GLY A 168 -12.84 -4.65 -19.78
C GLY A 168 -13.26 -3.20 -19.88
N ALA A 169 -13.46 -2.72 -21.10
CA ALA A 169 -13.94 -1.37 -21.34
C ALA A 169 -15.38 -1.20 -20.83
N ARG A 170 -15.65 -0.18 -20.03
CA ARG A 170 -17.00 0.14 -19.54
C ARG A 170 -17.98 0.40 -20.69
N ALA A 171 -17.52 0.97 -21.78
CA ALA A 171 -18.34 1.22 -22.98
C ALA A 171 -18.86 -0.08 -23.61
N GLN A 172 -18.14 -1.21 -23.50
CA GLN A 172 -18.54 -2.50 -24.05
C GLN A 172 -19.37 -3.33 -23.07
N PHE A 173 -19.02 -3.31 -21.80
CA PHE A 173 -19.62 -4.21 -20.82
C PHE A 173 -20.63 -3.53 -19.88
N GLY A 174 -20.66 -2.19 -19.84
CA GLY A 174 -21.60 -1.42 -19.02
C GLY A 174 -21.42 -1.71 -17.52
N THR A 175 -22.56 -1.67 -16.79
CA THR A 175 -22.60 -2.00 -15.35
C THR A 175 -22.88 -3.48 -15.07
N ARG A 176 -23.02 -4.32 -16.08
CA ARG A 176 -23.41 -5.74 -15.97
C ARG A 176 -22.33 -6.69 -15.48
N ALA A 177 -21.24 -6.20 -14.97
CA ALA A 177 -19.93 -6.82 -14.95
C ALA A 177 -19.68 -7.94 -13.92
N VAL A 178 -20.55 -8.31 -13.01
CA VAL A 178 -20.14 -9.18 -11.87
C VAL A 178 -20.65 -10.63 -11.94
N ALA A 179 -21.52 -10.99 -12.88
CA ALA A 179 -22.28 -12.25 -12.80
C ALA A 179 -21.89 -13.37 -13.80
N GLN A 180 -20.89 -13.16 -14.66
CA GLN A 180 -20.64 -14.13 -15.75
C GLN A 180 -19.24 -14.73 -15.70
N GLY A 181 -18.97 -15.67 -14.79
CA GLY A 181 -17.76 -16.45 -14.62
C GLY A 181 -16.92 -16.80 -15.87
N ASN A 182 -16.28 -17.96 -15.91
CA ASN A 182 -15.38 -18.41 -17.00
C ASN A 182 -16.00 -18.38 -18.41
N GLU A 183 -17.32 -18.42 -18.56
CA GLU A 183 -18.01 -18.39 -19.85
C GLU A 183 -17.86 -17.03 -20.56
N LEU A 184 -17.84 -15.91 -19.83
CA LEU A 184 -17.59 -14.61 -20.42
C LEU A 184 -16.18 -14.51 -21.00
N LEU A 185 -15.19 -15.05 -20.29
CA LEU A 185 -13.78 -14.97 -20.70
C LEU A 185 -13.57 -15.66 -22.05
N SER A 186 -14.18 -16.82 -22.28
CA SER A 186 -14.03 -17.59 -23.53
C SER A 186 -14.65 -16.89 -24.76
N ARG A 187 -15.48 -15.88 -24.56
CA ARG A 187 -16.09 -15.08 -25.63
C ARG A 187 -15.34 -13.78 -25.91
N CYS A 188 -14.38 -13.41 -25.07
CA CYS A 188 -13.63 -12.16 -25.17
C CYS A 188 -12.21 -12.38 -25.64
N ASP A 189 -11.70 -11.44 -26.42
CA ASP A 189 -10.28 -11.35 -26.74
C ASP A 189 -9.50 -10.80 -25.53
N ALA A 190 -8.26 -11.23 -25.38
CA ALA A 190 -7.41 -10.83 -24.27
C ALA A 190 -6.25 -9.94 -24.70
N VAL A 191 -5.95 -8.97 -23.83
CA VAL A 191 -4.71 -8.23 -23.77
C VAL A 191 -3.89 -8.74 -22.60
N VAL A 192 -2.64 -9.13 -22.83
CA VAL A 192 -1.79 -9.72 -21.78
C VAL A 192 -0.42 -9.07 -21.73
N LEU A 193 0.25 -9.18 -20.58
CA LEU A 193 1.66 -8.80 -20.46
C LEU A 193 2.53 -9.84 -21.16
N GLY A 194 3.45 -9.38 -21.98
CA GLY A 194 4.39 -10.17 -22.78
C GLY A 194 5.85 -9.78 -22.48
N GLY A 195 6.77 -10.18 -23.36
CA GLY A 195 8.20 -9.94 -23.20
C GLY A 195 8.75 -10.60 -21.92
N GLU A 196 9.50 -9.86 -21.11
CA GLU A 196 10.01 -10.35 -19.83
C GLU A 196 8.90 -10.74 -18.82
N LEU A 197 7.70 -10.21 -18.99
CA LEU A 197 6.53 -10.43 -18.15
C LEU A 197 5.61 -11.58 -18.64
N GLN A 198 5.90 -12.19 -19.78
CA GLN A 198 5.07 -13.29 -20.35
C GLN A 198 4.92 -14.50 -19.41
N GLY A 199 5.89 -14.69 -18.50
CA GLY A 199 5.90 -15.76 -17.49
C GLY A 199 4.93 -15.54 -16.32
N LEU A 200 4.29 -14.38 -16.20
CA LEU A 200 3.39 -14.08 -15.10
C LEU A 200 2.17 -15.01 -15.11
N LYS A 201 1.83 -15.49 -13.92
CA LYS A 201 0.72 -16.45 -13.75
C LYS A 201 -0.61 -15.89 -14.24
N GLU A 202 -0.87 -14.61 -13.97
CA GLU A 202 -2.06 -13.89 -14.40
C GLU A 202 -2.19 -13.81 -15.93
N SER A 203 -1.09 -13.51 -16.65
CA SER A 203 -1.08 -13.45 -18.10
C SER A 203 -1.38 -14.82 -18.73
N ARG A 204 -0.71 -15.87 -18.26
CA ARG A 204 -0.94 -17.25 -18.72
C ARG A 204 -2.34 -17.76 -18.40
N TRP A 205 -2.85 -17.40 -17.23
CA TRP A 205 -4.19 -17.80 -16.79
C TRP A 205 -5.28 -17.19 -17.69
N LEU A 206 -5.15 -15.90 -18.04
CA LEU A 206 -6.11 -15.23 -18.92
C LEU A 206 -5.98 -15.74 -20.36
N ALA A 207 -4.75 -15.88 -20.87
CA ALA A 207 -4.50 -16.40 -22.22
C ALA A 207 -5.11 -17.80 -22.45
N ALA A 208 -5.10 -18.67 -21.43
CA ALA A 208 -5.67 -20.00 -21.51
C ALA A 208 -7.21 -20.04 -21.47
N ARG A 209 -7.88 -18.91 -21.14
CA ARG A 209 -9.35 -18.83 -20.95
C ARG A 209 -10.03 -17.92 -21.95
N ALA A 210 -9.33 -16.95 -22.48
CA ALA A 210 -9.84 -16.02 -23.46
C ALA A 210 -10.03 -16.69 -24.83
N ARG A 211 -10.86 -16.08 -25.69
CA ARG A 211 -11.07 -16.54 -27.07
C ARG A 211 -9.77 -16.53 -27.87
N ALA A 212 -9.03 -15.43 -27.77
CA ALA A 212 -7.71 -15.28 -28.39
C ALA A 212 -6.91 -14.21 -27.63
N VAL A 213 -5.59 -14.27 -27.69
CA VAL A 213 -4.71 -13.17 -27.29
C VAL A 213 -4.48 -12.29 -28.54
N VAL A 214 -5.04 -11.08 -28.53
CA VAL A 214 -4.99 -10.16 -29.68
C VAL A 214 -3.93 -9.07 -29.54
N LEU A 215 -3.45 -8.84 -28.28
CA LEU A 215 -2.39 -7.87 -28.03
C LEU A 215 -1.53 -8.34 -26.86
N GLN A 216 -0.21 -8.19 -27.02
CA GLN A 216 0.77 -8.34 -25.96
C GLN A 216 1.47 -7.01 -25.75
N THR A 217 1.53 -6.55 -24.48
CA THR A 217 2.21 -5.31 -24.09
C THR A 217 3.34 -5.61 -23.10
N GLN A 218 4.32 -4.71 -22.99
CA GLN A 218 5.42 -4.88 -22.04
C GLN A 218 5.22 -4.08 -20.75
N THR A 219 4.19 -3.23 -20.69
CA THR A 219 3.88 -2.37 -19.56
C THR A 219 2.43 -2.51 -19.14
N LEU A 220 2.16 -2.34 -17.84
CA LEU A 220 0.80 -2.38 -17.32
C LEU A 220 -0.01 -1.17 -17.81
N SER A 221 0.62 0.00 -17.93
CA SER A 221 -0.05 1.20 -18.46
C SER A 221 -0.54 1.00 -19.90
N SER A 222 0.26 0.38 -20.78
CA SER A 222 -0.17 0.05 -22.14
C SER A 222 -1.29 -1.00 -22.14
N LEU A 223 -1.24 -1.99 -21.24
CA LEU A 223 -2.31 -2.97 -21.08
C LEU A 223 -3.60 -2.28 -20.65
N MET A 224 -3.55 -1.41 -19.64
CA MET A 224 -4.73 -0.69 -19.15
C MET A 224 -5.33 0.19 -20.23
N ALA A 225 -4.50 0.93 -21.00
CA ALA A 225 -4.96 1.77 -22.12
C ALA A 225 -5.65 0.93 -23.22
N ALA A 226 -5.09 -0.23 -23.57
CA ALA A 226 -5.69 -1.12 -24.56
C ALA A 226 -7.04 -1.68 -24.10
N VAL A 227 -7.12 -2.10 -22.82
CA VAL A 227 -8.37 -2.59 -22.22
C VAL A 227 -9.42 -1.49 -22.15
N ALA A 228 -9.04 -0.29 -21.71
CA ALA A 228 -9.94 0.88 -21.65
C ALA A 228 -10.48 1.28 -23.03
N SER A 229 -9.67 1.13 -24.07
CA SER A 229 -10.06 1.39 -25.47
C SER A 229 -10.88 0.25 -26.10
N GLY A 230 -11.12 -0.86 -25.37
CA GLY A 230 -11.96 -1.96 -25.87
C GLY A 230 -11.25 -2.94 -26.80
N VAL A 231 -9.92 -2.99 -26.84
CA VAL A 231 -9.17 -3.98 -27.64
C VAL A 231 -9.42 -5.40 -27.14
N GLY A 232 -9.62 -5.56 -25.82
CA GLY A 232 -9.90 -6.85 -25.21
C GLY A 232 -10.02 -6.72 -23.69
N ILE A 233 -10.09 -7.87 -22.99
CA ILE A 233 -10.07 -7.94 -21.53
C ILE A 233 -8.65 -8.14 -21.03
N GLY A 234 -8.36 -7.66 -19.81
CA GLY A 234 -7.03 -7.78 -19.18
C GLY A 234 -7.10 -8.06 -17.69
N VAL A 235 -6.02 -8.61 -17.12
CA VAL A 235 -5.87 -8.72 -15.66
C VAL A 235 -5.15 -7.47 -15.17
N ILE A 236 -5.82 -6.72 -14.29
CA ILE A 236 -5.36 -5.42 -13.78
C ILE A 236 -5.47 -5.43 -12.25
N PRO A 237 -4.52 -4.81 -11.52
CA PRO A 237 -4.67 -4.55 -10.11
C PRO A 237 -5.92 -3.72 -9.81
N ASP A 238 -6.76 -4.18 -8.87
CA ASP A 238 -8.02 -3.52 -8.51
C ASP A 238 -7.77 -2.07 -8.03
N GLU A 239 -6.68 -1.85 -7.31
CA GLU A 239 -6.29 -0.55 -6.76
C GLU A 239 -5.93 0.47 -7.85
N LEU A 240 -5.37 0.02 -8.97
CA LEU A 240 -5.05 0.90 -10.11
C LEU A 240 -6.27 1.13 -10.99
N ALA A 241 -7.08 0.09 -11.18
CA ALA A 241 -8.30 0.19 -11.98
C ALA A 241 -9.37 1.10 -11.33
N ALA A 242 -9.36 1.22 -9.99
CA ALA A 242 -10.30 2.07 -9.25
C ALA A 242 -10.22 3.56 -9.64
N GLY A 243 -9.05 4.02 -10.12
CA GLY A 243 -8.84 5.39 -10.60
C GLY A 243 -9.28 5.64 -12.04
N ASP A 244 -9.67 4.60 -12.79
CA ASP A 244 -10.03 4.72 -14.21
C ASP A 244 -11.50 4.38 -14.46
N ALA A 245 -12.32 5.41 -14.62
CA ALA A 245 -13.76 5.28 -14.86
C ALA A 245 -14.09 4.58 -16.20
N SER A 246 -13.16 4.47 -17.13
CA SER A 246 -13.34 3.77 -18.41
C SER A 246 -13.29 2.25 -18.29
N LEU A 247 -12.77 1.75 -17.17
CA LEU A 247 -12.67 0.33 -16.86
C LEU A 247 -13.89 -0.17 -16.06
N CYS A 248 -14.26 -1.42 -16.29
CA CYS A 248 -15.21 -2.12 -15.44
C CYS A 248 -14.69 -3.52 -15.06
N ARG A 249 -14.90 -3.91 -13.82
CA ARG A 249 -14.48 -5.21 -13.30
C ARG A 249 -15.43 -6.30 -13.79
N LEU A 250 -14.87 -7.34 -14.43
CA LEU A 250 -15.61 -8.48 -14.99
C LEU A 250 -15.55 -9.73 -14.09
N GLY A 251 -14.53 -9.82 -13.23
CA GLY A 251 -14.35 -10.97 -12.37
C GLY A 251 -13.02 -10.94 -11.61
N THR A 252 -12.70 -12.04 -10.93
CA THR A 252 -11.47 -12.20 -10.15
C THR A 252 -10.48 -13.09 -10.90
N CYS A 253 -9.19 -12.71 -10.93
CA CYS A 253 -8.12 -13.59 -11.40
C CYS A 253 -7.83 -14.66 -10.35
N THR A 254 -8.37 -15.88 -10.54
CA THR A 254 -8.24 -16.97 -9.55
C THR A 254 -6.83 -17.55 -9.47
N ALA A 255 -5.97 -17.35 -10.49
CA ALA A 255 -4.57 -17.79 -10.46
C ALA A 255 -3.71 -16.95 -9.52
N VAL A 256 -4.04 -15.65 -9.41
CA VAL A 256 -3.34 -14.69 -8.54
C VAL A 256 -4.38 -13.71 -8.01
N PRO A 257 -5.17 -14.08 -7.00
CA PRO A 257 -6.20 -13.19 -6.48
C PRO A 257 -5.60 -11.98 -5.73
N ARG A 258 -4.38 -12.14 -5.21
CA ARG A 258 -3.66 -11.09 -4.46
C ARG A 258 -2.16 -11.30 -4.47
N LYS A 259 -1.39 -10.22 -4.34
CA LYS A 259 0.06 -10.22 -4.11
C LYS A 259 0.41 -9.27 -2.97
N ALA A 260 1.33 -9.67 -2.11
CA ALA A 260 1.89 -8.79 -1.09
C ALA A 260 2.71 -7.68 -1.76
N LEU A 261 2.59 -6.46 -1.24
CA LEU A 261 3.39 -5.32 -1.66
C LEU A 261 4.52 -5.11 -0.64
N TRP A 262 5.75 -5.10 -1.11
CA TRP A 262 6.96 -5.03 -0.30
C TRP A 262 7.71 -3.74 -0.55
N LEU A 263 8.00 -3.01 0.53
CA LEU A 263 9.00 -1.96 0.55
C LEU A 263 10.34 -2.60 0.93
N VAL A 264 11.34 -2.39 0.10
CA VAL A 264 12.66 -3.00 0.20
C VAL A 264 13.70 -1.90 0.26
N MET A 265 14.62 -1.95 1.20
CA MET A 265 15.73 -1.02 1.33
C MET A 265 17.04 -1.80 1.54
N ASN A 266 18.15 -1.30 1.02
CA ASN A 266 19.44 -1.81 1.48
C ASN A 266 19.76 -1.29 2.88
N ARG A 267 20.54 -2.04 3.67
CA ARG A 267 20.84 -1.67 5.07
C ARG A 267 21.51 -0.32 5.21
N ARG A 268 22.41 0.04 4.27
CA ARG A 268 23.12 1.31 4.29
C ARG A 268 22.17 2.48 4.03
N ALA A 269 21.31 2.38 3.01
CA ALA A 269 20.31 3.39 2.71
C ALA A 269 19.31 3.55 3.87
N ALA A 270 18.89 2.45 4.50
CA ALA A 270 17.99 2.47 5.65
C ALA A 270 18.56 3.22 6.89
N GLN A 271 19.88 3.42 6.98
CA GLN A 271 20.49 4.25 8.02
C GLN A 271 20.42 5.75 7.72
N THR A 272 20.16 6.13 6.47
CA THR A 272 20.07 7.53 6.05
C THR A 272 18.73 8.14 6.45
N ALA A 273 18.74 9.28 7.14
CA ALA A 273 17.55 9.91 7.69
C ALA A 273 16.45 10.17 6.64
N ARG A 274 16.82 10.75 5.46
CA ARG A 274 15.88 11.02 4.37
C ARG A 274 15.23 9.76 3.81
N VAL A 275 16.01 8.67 3.65
CA VAL A 275 15.49 7.39 3.13
C VAL A 275 14.52 6.76 4.10
N ARG A 276 14.85 6.74 5.40
CA ARG A 276 14.00 6.25 6.48
C ARG A 276 12.68 7.01 6.56
N ALA A 277 12.76 8.34 6.54
CA ALA A 277 11.59 9.21 6.61
C ALA A 277 10.67 8.99 5.40
N PHE A 278 11.24 8.95 4.18
CA PHE A 278 10.44 8.69 2.98
C PHE A 278 9.87 7.27 2.95
N ALA A 279 10.62 6.26 3.37
CA ALA A 279 10.11 4.88 3.45
C ALA A 279 8.92 4.75 4.43
N GLN A 280 8.97 5.46 5.56
CA GLN A 280 7.86 5.52 6.52
C GLN A 280 6.65 6.25 5.92
N HIS A 281 6.86 7.41 5.30
CA HIS A 281 5.82 8.18 4.62
C HIS A 281 5.16 7.36 3.50
N MET A 282 5.95 6.74 2.62
CA MET A 282 5.44 5.87 1.56
C MET A 282 4.63 4.70 2.11
N ALA A 283 5.10 4.05 3.19
CA ALA A 283 4.36 2.96 3.81
C ALA A 283 2.99 3.41 4.34
N GLN A 284 2.88 4.61 4.90
CA GLN A 284 1.62 5.19 5.36
C GLN A 284 0.70 5.51 4.18
N THR A 285 1.21 6.20 3.15
CA THR A 285 0.44 6.51 1.94
C THR A 285 -0.10 5.24 1.27
N LEU A 286 0.70 4.17 1.19
CA LEU A 286 0.29 2.91 0.59
C LEU A 286 -0.75 2.16 1.41
N GLN A 287 -0.76 2.25 2.74
CA GLN A 287 -1.78 1.63 3.59
C GLN A 287 -3.19 2.17 3.32
N ASP A 288 -3.31 3.42 2.90
CA ASP A 288 -4.59 4.03 2.53
C ASP A 288 -5.11 3.55 1.16
N PHE A 289 -4.20 3.09 0.29
CA PHE A 289 -4.53 2.58 -1.05
C PHE A 289 -4.79 1.07 -1.09
N VAL A 290 -4.20 0.31 -0.19
CA VAL A 290 -4.11 -1.16 -0.27
C VAL A 290 -4.81 -1.80 0.93
N ARG A 291 -6.04 -1.33 1.17
CA ARG A 291 -6.94 -1.91 2.20
C ARG A 291 -7.71 -3.09 1.68
#